data_fc4227549948601029aa59bda9ff5858
#
_entry.id   fc4227549948601029aa59bda9ff5858
#
_cell.length_a   1.000
_cell.length_b   1.000
_cell.length_c   1.000
_cell.angle_alpha   90.00
_cell.angle_beta   90.00
_cell.angle_gamma   90.00
#
_symmetry.space_group_name_H-M   'P 1'
#
loop_
_entity.id
_entity.type
_entity.pdbx_description
1 polymer ?
#
loop_
_entity_poly.entity_id
_entity_poly.type
_entity_poly.pdbx_seq_one_letter_code
_entity_poly.pdbx_strand_id
1 'polypeptide(L)'
;MAEVNPAGEGQGAASARANRTRVYRRPLRDLLRIDSTMDFHRYGIEHAIARYRVLREEQGLGLGTVLSIGSTHREARRFVEYPFDEIRLTGILDIGDELREIASSDPRVRYEKQNCERLAYASGSFDLVFCKESLHHLARPVQGLYEMLRVCRGAALVVEPYDSQLDGLLRRLGLSTVYESNQLGNLELRDNFVYRWDRKQLEFVLKSLYLESGSSLELTLGWMSSRFNGHPSRTVRRFAALAGWLLGFVPGSRGNYMTALIVPGRDLPPDPEPF
;
A
#
# COMPACT_ATOMS: atom_id res chain seq x y z
N MET A 1 54.67 -28.62 -24.87
CA MET A 1 53.79 -29.13 -23.79
C MET A 1 53.62 -28.01 -22.81
N ALA A 2 52.48 -27.30 -22.88
CA ALA A 2 52.10 -26.24 -21.96
C ALA A 2 50.92 -26.74 -21.14
N GLU A 3 51.15 -26.82 -19.83
CA GLU A 3 50.11 -27.18 -18.86
C GLU A 3 49.05 -26.10 -18.79
N VAL A 4 47.79 -26.51 -19.04
CA VAL A 4 46.59 -25.68 -18.82
C VAL A 4 46.15 -25.91 -17.37
N ASN A 5 46.27 -24.89 -16.55
CA ASN A 5 45.80 -24.84 -15.19
C ASN A 5 44.27 -24.53 -15.20
N PRO A 6 43.37 -25.38 -14.70
CA PRO A 6 41.97 -25.03 -14.56
C PRO A 6 41.79 -24.31 -13.23
N ALA A 7 41.85 -22.96 -13.26
CA ALA A 7 41.53 -22.14 -12.12
C ALA A 7 39.99 -21.92 -12.04
N GLY A 8 39.39 -22.48 -10.99
CA GLY A 8 38.43 -21.82 -10.13
C GLY A 8 37.09 -21.48 -10.71
N GLU A 9 36.22 -22.44 -10.89
CA GLU A 9 34.78 -22.23 -10.80
C GLU A 9 34.36 -22.27 -9.32
N GLY A 10 34.36 -21.11 -8.71
CA GLY A 10 33.89 -20.86 -7.36
C GLY A 10 32.96 -19.66 -7.31
N GLN A 11 32.08 -19.50 -8.31
CA GLN A 11 30.98 -18.57 -8.16
C GLN A 11 29.85 -19.32 -7.44
N GLY A 12 29.81 -19.11 -6.11
CA GLY A 12 28.67 -19.50 -5.30
C GLY A 12 27.39 -18.93 -5.93
N ALA A 13 26.55 -19.83 -6.44
CA ALA A 13 25.21 -19.53 -6.89
C ALA A 13 24.48 -18.83 -5.73
N ALA A 14 24.41 -17.50 -5.78
CA ALA A 14 23.50 -16.72 -4.97
C ALA A 14 22.12 -17.26 -5.32
N SER A 15 21.56 -18.10 -4.45
CA SER A 15 20.22 -18.65 -4.58
C SER A 15 19.28 -17.48 -4.89
N ALA A 16 18.79 -17.41 -6.12
CA ALA A 16 17.80 -16.43 -6.55
C ALA A 16 16.67 -16.45 -5.53
N ARG A 17 16.53 -15.38 -4.73
CA ARG A 17 15.49 -15.30 -3.72
C ARG A 17 14.16 -15.26 -4.46
N ALA A 18 13.47 -16.39 -4.46
CA ALA A 18 12.15 -16.48 -5.10
C ALA A 18 11.19 -15.42 -4.55
N ASN A 19 10.41 -14.80 -5.42
CA ASN A 19 9.32 -13.92 -5.03
C ASN A 19 8.39 -14.68 -4.08
N ARG A 20 8.17 -14.14 -2.88
CA ARG A 20 7.34 -14.78 -1.85
C ARG A 20 6.07 -13.97 -1.64
N THR A 21 4.92 -14.56 -1.93
CA THR A 21 3.61 -13.97 -1.61
C THR A 21 2.99 -14.70 -0.43
N ARG A 22 2.60 -13.94 0.58
CA ARG A 22 1.81 -14.43 1.72
C ARG A 22 0.48 -13.70 1.73
N VAL A 23 -0.61 -14.43 1.93
CA VAL A 23 -1.96 -13.87 1.99
C VAL A 23 -2.57 -14.17 3.33
N TYR A 24 -2.93 -13.13 4.06
CA TYR A 24 -3.54 -13.18 5.36
C TYR A 24 -5.00 -12.73 5.30
N ARG A 25 -5.79 -13.19 6.24
CA ARG A 25 -7.09 -12.62 6.56
C ARG A 25 -6.97 -11.69 7.75
N ARG A 26 -7.75 -10.62 7.72
CA ARG A 26 -7.86 -9.74 8.88
C ARG A 26 -8.42 -10.51 10.07
N PRO A 27 -7.80 -10.45 11.25
CA PRO A 27 -8.28 -11.14 12.45
C PRO A 27 -9.68 -10.65 12.85
N LEU A 28 -10.55 -11.57 13.25
CA LEU A 28 -11.92 -11.23 13.68
C LEU A 28 -11.94 -10.22 14.85
N ARG A 29 -11.01 -10.36 15.79
CA ARG A 29 -10.87 -9.42 16.92
C ARG A 29 -10.70 -7.97 16.49
N ASP A 30 -9.97 -7.72 15.39
CA ASP A 30 -9.73 -6.37 14.86
C ASP A 30 -11.00 -5.86 14.15
N LEU A 31 -11.67 -6.72 13.39
CA LEU A 31 -12.94 -6.39 12.74
C LEU A 31 -14.05 -6.04 13.74
N LEU A 32 -14.11 -6.72 14.90
CA LEU A 32 -15.09 -6.46 15.95
C LEU A 32 -14.85 -5.13 16.71
N ARG A 33 -13.67 -4.51 16.55
CA ARG A 33 -13.31 -3.20 17.14
C ARG A 33 -13.59 -2.05 16.20
N ILE A 34 -13.99 -2.31 14.97
CA ILE A 34 -14.26 -1.28 13.97
C ILE A 34 -15.54 -0.56 14.33
N ASP A 35 -15.44 0.73 14.61
CA ASP A 35 -16.56 1.64 14.88
C ASP A 35 -16.85 2.59 13.70
N SER A 36 -15.94 2.65 12.72
CA SER A 36 -16.07 3.46 11.50
C SER A 36 -15.33 2.80 10.33
N THR A 37 -15.62 3.24 9.11
CA THR A 37 -14.83 2.84 7.92
C THR A 37 -13.35 3.20 8.07
N MET A 38 -13.06 4.29 8.77
CA MET A 38 -11.69 4.74 9.02
C MET A 38 -10.91 3.77 9.90
N ASP A 39 -11.56 3.16 10.91
CA ASP A 39 -10.91 2.15 11.75
C ASP A 39 -10.55 0.89 10.96
N PHE A 40 -11.34 0.55 9.94
CA PHE A 40 -11.01 -0.57 9.06
C PHE A 40 -9.61 -0.39 8.42
N HIS A 41 -9.32 0.79 7.88
CA HIS A 41 -8.02 1.10 7.29
C HIS A 41 -6.93 1.23 8.36
N ARG A 42 -7.26 1.91 9.45
CA ARG A 42 -6.35 2.12 10.58
C ARG A 42 -5.71 0.82 11.07
N TYR A 43 -6.50 -0.20 11.40
CA TYR A 43 -5.94 -1.46 11.87
C TYR A 43 -5.06 -2.17 10.83
N GLY A 44 -5.42 -2.08 9.54
CA GLY A 44 -4.57 -2.62 8.47
C GLY A 44 -3.21 -1.92 8.39
N ILE A 45 -3.21 -0.60 8.49
CA ILE A 45 -2.00 0.23 8.48
C ILE A 45 -1.14 -0.05 9.70
N GLU A 46 -1.73 -0.07 10.90
CA GLU A 46 -1.02 -0.36 12.15
C GLU A 46 -0.34 -1.73 12.12
N HIS A 47 -1.02 -2.76 11.62
CA HIS A 47 -0.44 -4.08 11.43
C HIS A 47 0.74 -4.08 10.46
N ALA A 48 0.61 -3.38 9.33
CA ALA A 48 1.66 -3.33 8.34
C ALA A 48 2.87 -2.51 8.82
N ILE A 49 2.65 -1.40 9.54
CA ILE A 49 3.73 -0.61 10.16
C ILE A 49 4.43 -1.44 11.25
N ALA A 50 3.67 -2.18 12.07
CA ALA A 50 4.26 -3.06 13.08
C ALA A 50 5.13 -4.15 12.42
N ARG A 51 4.68 -4.72 11.31
CA ARG A 51 5.47 -5.69 10.54
C ARG A 51 6.70 -5.06 9.90
N TYR A 52 6.57 -3.88 9.32
CA TYR A 52 7.69 -3.11 8.78
C TYR A 52 8.74 -2.82 9.88
N ARG A 53 8.28 -2.40 11.06
CA ARG A 53 9.15 -2.15 12.20
C ARG A 53 9.99 -3.37 12.59
N VAL A 54 9.36 -4.55 12.67
CA VAL A 54 10.09 -5.81 12.94
C VAL A 54 11.16 -6.07 11.88
N LEU A 55 10.84 -5.87 10.59
CA LEU A 55 11.80 -6.04 9.51
C LEU A 55 13.01 -5.09 9.62
N ARG A 56 12.78 -3.86 10.10
CA ARG A 56 13.83 -2.87 10.32
C ARG A 56 14.68 -3.19 11.56
N GLU A 57 14.04 -3.60 12.65
CA GLU A 57 14.70 -4.01 13.88
C GLU A 57 15.61 -5.23 13.67
N GLU A 58 15.19 -6.21 12.86
CA GLU A 58 16.02 -7.37 12.44
C GLU A 58 17.31 -6.94 11.68
N GLN A 59 17.31 -5.74 11.10
CA GLN A 59 18.44 -5.14 10.40
C GLN A 59 19.24 -4.16 11.28
N GLY A 60 18.83 -3.95 12.52
CA GLY A 60 19.43 -2.94 13.41
C GLY A 60 19.13 -1.49 13.03
N LEU A 61 18.02 -1.26 12.31
CA LEU A 61 17.64 0.05 11.75
C LEU A 61 16.37 0.59 12.42
N GLY A 62 16.28 1.94 12.51
CA GLY A 62 15.04 2.65 12.86
C GLY A 62 14.02 2.64 11.73
N LEU A 63 12.87 3.31 11.91
CA LEU A 63 11.83 3.40 10.89
C LEU A 63 12.27 4.22 9.66
N GLY A 64 13.24 5.13 9.84
CA GLY A 64 13.80 5.95 8.77
C GLY A 64 12.82 6.99 8.23
N THR A 65 12.86 7.22 6.92
CA THR A 65 12.05 8.22 6.21
C THR A 65 10.80 7.62 5.62
N VAL A 66 9.65 8.32 5.72
CA VAL A 66 8.40 7.90 5.07
C VAL A 66 7.92 8.91 4.03
N LEU A 67 7.58 8.42 2.84
CA LEU A 67 6.84 9.15 1.82
C LEU A 67 5.38 8.69 1.83
N SER A 68 4.44 9.60 2.04
CA SER A 68 3.01 9.31 1.98
C SER A 68 2.37 10.00 0.78
N ILE A 69 1.80 9.22 -0.12
CA ILE A 69 1.24 9.67 -1.40
C ILE A 69 -0.27 9.87 -1.29
N GLY A 70 -0.77 10.97 -1.85
CA GLY A 70 -2.19 11.34 -1.78
C GLY A 70 -2.65 11.60 -0.34
N SER A 71 -1.80 12.23 0.45
CA SER A 71 -1.96 12.34 1.89
C SER A 71 -3.00 13.38 2.29
N THR A 72 -3.77 13.02 3.31
CA THR A 72 -4.64 13.94 4.05
C THR A 72 -4.06 14.19 5.45
N HIS A 73 -4.68 15.12 6.20
CA HIS A 73 -4.37 15.35 7.61
C HIS A 73 -4.47 14.07 8.48
N ARG A 74 -5.28 13.10 8.07
CA ARG A 74 -5.48 11.84 8.81
C ARG A 74 -4.25 10.94 8.75
N GLU A 75 -3.63 10.80 7.58
CA GLU A 75 -2.38 10.07 7.42
C GLU A 75 -1.25 10.81 8.14
N ALA A 76 -1.16 12.13 8.00
CA ALA A 76 -0.18 12.94 8.71
C ALA A 76 -0.25 12.74 10.23
N ARG A 77 -1.43 12.90 10.85
CA ARG A 77 -1.64 12.66 12.29
C ARG A 77 -1.24 11.26 12.73
N ARG A 78 -1.40 10.28 11.84
CA ARG A 78 -0.98 8.90 12.14
C ARG A 78 0.53 8.75 12.11
N PHE A 79 1.22 9.29 11.10
CA PHE A 79 2.67 9.12 10.98
C PHE A 79 3.45 9.85 12.08
N VAL A 80 2.96 11.00 12.60
CA VAL A 80 3.64 11.71 13.70
C VAL A 80 3.64 10.92 15.01
N GLU A 81 2.74 9.94 15.18
CA GLU A 81 2.72 9.03 16.34
C GLU A 81 3.88 8.02 16.33
N TYR A 82 4.57 7.86 15.19
CA TYR A 82 5.69 6.92 15.05
C TYR A 82 7.04 7.67 15.00
N PRO A 83 8.13 7.03 15.43
CA PRO A 83 9.46 7.62 15.42
C PRO A 83 10.12 7.52 14.03
N PHE A 84 9.48 8.11 13.02
CA PHE A 84 10.12 8.35 11.73
C PHE A 84 11.09 9.53 11.83
N ASP A 85 12.20 9.48 11.10
CA ASP A 85 13.18 10.55 11.04
C ASP A 85 12.67 11.73 10.21
N GLU A 86 11.94 11.44 9.13
CA GLU A 86 11.29 12.41 8.25
C GLU A 86 9.95 11.86 7.74
N ILE A 87 8.95 12.74 7.63
CA ILE A 87 7.62 12.44 7.14
C ILE A 87 7.34 13.35 5.95
N ARG A 88 7.47 12.82 4.74
CA ARG A 88 7.19 13.54 3.50
C ARG A 88 5.78 13.21 3.04
N LEU A 89 4.93 14.22 2.95
CA LEU A 89 3.54 14.10 2.51
C LEU A 89 3.41 14.68 1.12
N THR A 90 2.67 14.03 0.25
CA THR A 90 2.48 14.52 -1.13
C THR A 90 1.02 14.47 -1.57
N GLY A 91 0.66 15.34 -2.49
CA GLY A 91 -0.63 15.40 -3.16
C GLY A 91 -0.53 16.25 -4.42
N ILE A 92 -1.60 16.27 -5.22
CA ILE A 92 -1.69 17.09 -6.44
C ILE A 92 -2.23 18.50 -6.18
N LEU A 93 -2.86 18.71 -5.02
CA LEU A 93 -3.45 19.99 -4.61
C LEU A 93 -2.50 20.76 -3.68
N ASP A 94 -2.84 22.00 -3.40
CA ASP A 94 -2.16 22.77 -2.36
C ASP A 94 -2.49 22.21 -0.96
N ILE A 95 -1.58 22.44 -0.03
CA ILE A 95 -1.73 22.00 1.35
C ILE A 95 -2.96 22.64 2.00
N GLY A 96 -3.87 21.81 2.52
CA GLY A 96 -5.02 22.27 3.31
C GLY A 96 -4.61 22.75 4.71
N ASP A 97 -5.49 23.53 5.36
CA ASP A 97 -5.18 24.19 6.64
C ASP A 97 -4.84 23.22 7.76
N GLU A 98 -5.60 22.13 7.91
CA GLU A 98 -5.32 21.08 8.91
C GLU A 98 -3.96 20.41 8.71
N LEU A 99 -3.57 20.16 7.47
CA LEU A 99 -2.28 19.56 7.16
C LEU A 99 -1.14 20.55 7.36
N ARG A 100 -1.38 21.85 7.06
CA ARG A 100 -0.44 22.95 7.31
C ARG A 100 -0.17 23.12 8.82
N GLU A 101 -1.22 23.01 9.65
CA GLU A 101 -1.08 23.04 11.10
C GLU A 101 -0.17 21.92 11.63
N ILE A 102 -0.37 20.69 11.15
CA ILE A 102 0.47 19.54 11.53
C ILE A 102 1.91 19.77 11.09
N ALA A 103 2.13 20.20 9.84
CA ALA A 103 3.48 20.46 9.32
C ALA A 103 4.20 21.62 10.06
N SER A 104 3.44 22.57 10.61
CA SER A 104 4.00 23.66 11.42
C SER A 104 4.32 23.23 12.85
N SER A 105 3.64 22.22 13.38
CA SER A 105 3.81 21.75 14.77
C SER A 105 4.87 20.65 14.90
N ASP A 106 5.17 19.90 13.86
CA ASP A 106 6.19 18.84 13.85
C ASP A 106 7.23 19.08 12.76
N PRO A 107 8.50 19.39 13.11
CA PRO A 107 9.55 19.72 12.15
C PRO A 107 9.94 18.57 11.23
N ARG A 108 9.54 17.34 11.54
CA ARG A 108 9.75 16.17 10.68
C ARG A 108 8.81 16.14 9.47
N VAL A 109 7.68 16.86 9.56
CA VAL A 109 6.62 16.82 8.55
C VAL A 109 6.85 17.89 7.48
N ARG A 110 6.88 17.46 6.21
CA ARG A 110 6.94 18.34 5.05
C ARG A 110 5.90 17.93 4.03
N TYR A 111 5.34 18.91 3.34
CA TYR A 111 4.39 18.69 2.25
C TYR A 111 4.94 19.22 0.93
N GLU A 112 4.79 18.43 -0.14
CA GLU A 112 5.19 18.81 -1.50
C GLU A 112 4.11 18.41 -2.51
N LYS A 113 3.89 19.27 -3.51
CA LYS A 113 3.05 18.89 -4.66
C LYS A 113 3.82 17.94 -5.56
N GLN A 114 3.26 16.75 -5.77
CA GLN A 114 3.87 15.71 -6.60
C GLN A 114 2.81 15.00 -7.44
N ASN A 115 3.18 14.61 -8.64
CA ASN A 115 2.41 13.66 -9.43
C ASN A 115 2.90 12.25 -9.13
N CYS A 116 2.03 11.41 -8.56
CA CYS A 116 2.35 10.03 -8.21
C CYS A 116 2.78 9.18 -9.42
N GLU A 117 2.33 9.51 -10.62
CA GLU A 117 2.75 8.81 -11.85
C GLU A 117 4.16 9.20 -12.33
N ARG A 118 4.77 10.21 -11.71
CA ARG A 118 6.13 10.69 -11.97
C ARG A 118 6.65 11.49 -10.77
N LEU A 119 7.21 10.78 -9.80
CA LEU A 119 7.75 11.40 -8.59
C LEU A 119 9.11 12.03 -8.85
N ALA A 120 9.31 13.27 -8.41
CA ALA A 120 10.56 14.01 -8.57
C ALA A 120 11.60 13.63 -7.49
N TYR A 121 11.71 12.35 -7.18
CA TYR A 121 12.69 11.81 -6.23
C TYR A 121 13.55 10.76 -6.92
N ALA A 122 14.80 10.64 -6.51
CA ALA A 122 15.71 9.59 -6.97
C ALA A 122 15.22 8.21 -6.51
N SER A 123 15.64 7.16 -7.21
CA SER A 123 15.37 5.77 -6.83
C SER A 123 15.90 5.49 -5.42
N GLY A 124 15.14 4.77 -4.60
CA GLY A 124 15.54 4.41 -3.24
C GLY A 124 15.64 5.57 -2.25
N SER A 125 14.92 6.67 -2.45
CA SER A 125 14.99 7.85 -1.56
C SER A 125 14.34 7.62 -0.19
N PHE A 126 13.36 6.72 -0.08
CA PHE A 126 12.56 6.56 1.13
C PHE A 126 12.60 5.14 1.69
N ASP A 127 12.62 5.03 3.03
CA ASP A 127 12.60 3.74 3.72
C ASP A 127 11.22 3.09 3.69
N LEU A 128 10.17 3.90 3.81
CA LEU A 128 8.77 3.47 3.65
C LEU A 128 8.07 4.37 2.64
N VAL A 129 7.40 3.78 1.66
CA VAL A 129 6.50 4.53 0.76
C VAL A 129 5.07 4.05 1.00
N PHE A 130 4.19 4.97 1.35
CA PHE A 130 2.80 4.68 1.72
C PHE A 130 1.82 5.30 0.74
N CYS A 131 0.78 4.54 0.40
CA CYS A 131 -0.37 5.04 -0.35
C CYS A 131 -1.66 4.39 0.15
N LYS A 132 -2.68 5.21 0.38
CA LYS A 132 -4.01 4.74 0.78
C LYS A 132 -5.08 5.41 -0.07
N GLU A 133 -5.90 4.59 -0.72
CA GLU A 133 -7.05 5.04 -1.50
C GLU A 133 -6.72 6.19 -2.47
N SER A 134 -5.57 6.10 -3.13
CA SER A 134 -5.10 7.16 -4.04
C SER A 134 -4.62 6.62 -5.38
N LEU A 135 -4.11 5.38 -5.46
CA LEU A 135 -3.68 4.80 -6.72
C LEU A 135 -4.85 4.59 -7.69
N HIS A 136 -6.02 4.21 -7.19
CA HIS A 136 -7.20 3.98 -8.03
C HIS A 136 -7.80 5.27 -8.62
N HIS A 137 -7.36 6.45 -8.16
CA HIS A 137 -7.71 7.75 -8.74
C HIS A 137 -6.78 8.18 -9.88
N LEU A 138 -5.65 7.51 -10.07
CA LEU A 138 -4.70 7.85 -11.12
C LEU A 138 -5.22 7.41 -12.50
N ALA A 139 -4.83 8.15 -13.54
CA ALA A 139 -5.08 7.73 -14.91
C ALA A 139 -4.32 6.44 -15.26
N ARG A 140 -3.15 6.25 -14.63
CA ARG A 140 -2.27 5.09 -14.81
C ARG A 140 -1.87 4.49 -13.45
N PRO A 141 -2.79 3.74 -12.77
CA PRO A 141 -2.55 3.23 -11.41
C PRO A 141 -1.28 2.35 -11.30
N VAL A 142 -1.02 1.54 -12.32
CA VAL A 142 0.16 0.68 -12.37
C VAL A 142 1.45 1.50 -12.43
N GLN A 143 1.47 2.61 -13.19
CA GLN A 143 2.60 3.52 -13.23
C GLN A 143 2.85 4.17 -11.86
N GLY A 144 1.78 4.55 -11.15
CA GLY A 144 1.90 5.06 -9.78
C GLY A 144 2.54 4.04 -8.84
N LEU A 145 2.17 2.76 -8.96
CA LEU A 145 2.80 1.70 -8.18
C LEU A 145 4.29 1.49 -8.56
N TYR A 146 4.64 1.56 -9.85
CA TYR A 146 6.03 1.51 -10.30
C TYR A 146 6.86 2.64 -9.67
N GLU A 147 6.35 3.87 -9.69
CA GLU A 147 7.03 5.03 -9.10
C GLU A 147 7.20 4.89 -7.59
N MET A 148 6.16 4.40 -6.89
CA MET A 148 6.27 4.08 -5.46
C MET A 148 7.42 3.09 -5.18
N LEU A 149 7.48 2.01 -5.95
CA LEU A 149 8.51 0.97 -5.79
C LEU A 149 9.89 1.47 -6.20
N ARG A 150 9.99 2.34 -7.20
CA ARG A 150 11.25 2.96 -7.62
C ARG A 150 11.87 3.83 -6.52
N VAL A 151 11.07 4.68 -5.90
CA VAL A 151 11.58 5.58 -4.85
C VAL A 151 11.72 4.91 -3.47
N CYS A 152 11.29 3.65 -3.35
CA CYS A 152 11.29 2.87 -2.13
C CYS A 152 12.56 2.02 -2.02
N ARG A 153 13.28 2.10 -0.88
CA ARG A 153 14.42 1.22 -0.56
C ARG A 153 14.10 0.16 0.50
N GLY A 154 13.10 0.37 1.34
CA GLY A 154 12.77 -0.53 2.45
C GLY A 154 11.48 -1.30 2.25
N ALA A 155 10.34 -0.63 2.32
CA ALA A 155 9.04 -1.25 2.06
C ALA A 155 8.02 -0.26 1.48
N ALA A 156 7.14 -0.75 0.59
CA ALA A 156 5.96 -0.02 0.15
C ALA A 156 4.71 -0.60 0.84
N LEU A 157 3.86 0.30 1.36
CA LEU A 157 2.60 -0.05 2.00
C LEU A 157 1.44 0.55 1.21
N VAL A 158 0.62 -0.32 0.63
CA VAL A 158 -0.50 0.04 -0.24
C VAL A 158 -1.82 -0.42 0.37
N VAL A 159 -2.77 0.49 0.51
CA VAL A 159 -4.13 0.21 1.02
C VAL A 159 -5.13 0.61 -0.06
N GLU A 160 -5.70 -0.37 -0.76
CA GLU A 160 -6.49 -0.15 -1.96
C GLU A 160 -7.66 -1.14 -2.08
N PRO A 161 -8.68 -0.83 -2.90
CA PRO A 161 -9.71 -1.79 -3.28
C PRO A 161 -9.11 -3.04 -3.93
N TYR A 162 -9.64 -4.21 -3.56
CA TYR A 162 -9.18 -5.52 -4.04
C TYR A 162 -10.25 -6.22 -4.88
N ASP A 163 -9.84 -6.77 -6.01
CA ASP A 163 -10.70 -7.53 -6.89
C ASP A 163 -10.74 -9.01 -6.50
N SER A 164 -11.82 -9.43 -5.86
CA SER A 164 -12.11 -10.84 -5.62
C SER A 164 -13.22 -11.31 -6.58
N GLN A 165 -13.29 -12.63 -6.81
CA GLN A 165 -14.33 -13.18 -7.68
C GLN A 165 -15.74 -12.84 -7.19
N LEU A 166 -15.96 -12.88 -5.86
CA LEU A 166 -17.25 -12.52 -5.27
C LEU A 166 -17.55 -11.03 -5.43
N ASP A 167 -16.56 -10.15 -5.22
CA ASP A 167 -16.76 -8.71 -5.44
C ASP A 167 -17.07 -8.42 -6.92
N GLY A 168 -16.41 -9.11 -7.84
CA GLY A 168 -16.72 -9.05 -9.27
C GLY A 168 -18.15 -9.47 -9.60
N LEU A 169 -18.67 -10.52 -8.94
CA LEU A 169 -20.07 -10.93 -9.07
C LEU A 169 -21.02 -9.88 -8.48
N LEU A 170 -20.71 -9.36 -7.28
CA LEU A 170 -21.51 -8.33 -6.62
C LEU A 170 -21.62 -7.05 -7.48
N ARG A 171 -20.53 -6.65 -8.13
CA ARG A 171 -20.55 -5.51 -9.08
C ARG A 171 -21.45 -5.76 -10.28
N ARG A 172 -21.41 -6.96 -10.87
CA ARG A 172 -22.29 -7.34 -11.99
C ARG A 172 -23.76 -7.31 -11.60
N LEU A 173 -24.07 -7.57 -10.33
CA LEU A 173 -25.42 -7.51 -9.77
C LEU A 173 -25.80 -6.11 -9.27
N GLY A 174 -24.93 -5.09 -9.42
CA GLY A 174 -25.17 -3.73 -8.92
C GLY A 174 -25.11 -3.60 -7.40
N LEU A 175 -24.53 -4.60 -6.70
CA LEU A 175 -24.46 -4.64 -5.24
C LEU A 175 -23.12 -4.13 -4.67
N SER A 176 -22.17 -3.82 -5.53
CA SER A 176 -20.86 -3.22 -5.17
C SER A 176 -20.55 -2.04 -6.07
N THR A 177 -19.80 -1.06 -5.56
CA THR A 177 -19.49 0.20 -6.24
C THR A 177 -18.52 -0.02 -7.39
N VAL A 178 -18.83 0.58 -8.55
CA VAL A 178 -17.95 0.59 -9.75
C VAL A 178 -17.27 1.94 -9.90
N TYR A 179 -17.99 3.00 -9.55
CA TYR A 179 -17.53 4.38 -9.63
C TYR A 179 -17.62 5.04 -8.27
N GLU A 180 -16.70 5.92 -8.00
CA GLU A 180 -16.67 6.76 -6.81
C GLU A 180 -16.83 8.22 -7.23
N SER A 181 -17.76 8.94 -6.60
CA SER A 181 -17.84 10.38 -6.82
C SER A 181 -16.76 11.07 -6.00
N ASN A 182 -15.84 11.71 -6.68
CA ASN A 182 -14.75 12.45 -6.07
C ASN A 182 -15.20 13.89 -5.75
N GLN A 183 -15.40 14.16 -4.47
CA GLN A 183 -15.46 15.52 -3.95
C GLN A 183 -14.06 15.89 -3.41
N LEU A 184 -13.25 16.52 -4.24
CA LEU A 184 -12.01 17.18 -3.80
C LEU A 184 -12.33 18.64 -3.45
N GLY A 185 -12.70 18.89 -2.20
CA GLY A 185 -13.14 20.21 -1.73
C GLY A 185 -14.43 20.65 -2.45
N ASN A 186 -14.41 21.84 -3.07
CA ASN A 186 -15.53 22.40 -3.84
C ASN A 186 -15.52 22.02 -5.33
N LEU A 187 -14.59 21.17 -5.77
CA LEU A 187 -14.51 20.66 -7.13
C LEU A 187 -15.27 19.35 -7.22
N GLU A 188 -16.43 19.36 -7.87
CA GLU A 188 -17.10 18.14 -8.35
C GLU A 188 -16.24 17.55 -9.46
N LEU A 189 -15.34 16.63 -9.10
CA LEU A 189 -14.68 15.80 -10.08
C LEU A 189 -15.68 14.76 -10.58
N ARG A 190 -15.65 14.47 -11.88
CA ARG A 190 -16.49 13.44 -12.49
C ARG A 190 -16.29 12.11 -11.78
N ASP A 191 -17.32 11.28 -11.74
CA ASP A 191 -17.27 9.92 -11.22
C ASP A 191 -16.03 9.20 -11.75
N ASN A 192 -15.18 8.75 -10.84
CA ASN A 192 -13.96 8.03 -11.17
C ASN A 192 -14.22 6.53 -11.13
N PHE A 193 -13.74 5.83 -12.18
CA PHE A 193 -13.73 4.37 -12.18
C PHE A 193 -12.75 3.88 -11.10
N VAL A 194 -13.24 3.06 -10.17
CA VAL A 194 -12.42 2.49 -9.11
C VAL A 194 -11.59 1.33 -9.65
N TYR A 195 -10.31 1.59 -9.93
CA TYR A 195 -9.37 0.53 -10.28
C TYR A 195 -9.16 -0.40 -9.08
N ARG A 196 -9.29 -1.69 -9.29
CA ARG A 196 -9.16 -2.69 -8.24
C ARG A 196 -7.95 -3.58 -8.52
N TRP A 197 -7.15 -3.76 -7.52
CA TRP A 197 -5.97 -4.60 -7.60
C TRP A 197 -6.31 -6.05 -7.33
N ASP A 198 -5.71 -6.96 -8.07
CA ASP A 198 -5.69 -8.36 -7.70
C ASP A 198 -4.27 -8.85 -7.39
N ARG A 199 -4.18 -10.04 -6.81
CA ARG A 199 -2.90 -10.63 -6.45
C ARG A 199 -1.99 -10.85 -7.67
N LYS A 200 -2.54 -11.26 -8.80
CA LYS A 200 -1.76 -11.58 -10.00
C LYS A 200 -1.14 -10.33 -10.60
N GLN A 201 -1.88 -9.22 -10.61
CA GLN A 201 -1.37 -7.92 -11.05
C GLN A 201 -0.19 -7.46 -10.19
N LEU A 202 -0.32 -7.54 -8.87
CA LEU A 202 0.78 -7.18 -7.96
C LEU A 202 1.99 -8.09 -8.16
N GLU A 203 1.79 -9.40 -8.23
CA GLU A 203 2.87 -10.36 -8.49
C GLU A 203 3.52 -10.12 -9.86
N PHE A 204 2.74 -9.74 -10.88
CA PHE A 204 3.28 -9.40 -12.20
C PHE A 204 4.17 -8.16 -12.14
N VAL A 205 3.70 -7.08 -11.50
CA VAL A 205 4.50 -5.86 -11.32
C VAL A 205 5.81 -6.17 -10.59
N LEU A 206 5.74 -6.92 -9.49
CA LEU A 206 6.93 -7.26 -8.72
C LEU A 206 7.92 -8.14 -9.50
N LYS A 207 7.41 -9.10 -10.26
CA LYS A 207 8.25 -9.93 -11.12
C LYS A 207 8.92 -9.11 -12.22
N SER A 208 8.21 -8.15 -12.81
CA SER A 208 8.76 -7.30 -13.87
C SER A 208 9.89 -6.40 -13.36
N LEU A 209 9.80 -5.93 -12.11
CA LEU A 209 10.79 -5.03 -11.51
C LEU A 209 11.97 -5.76 -10.85
N TYR A 210 11.74 -6.95 -10.30
CA TYR A 210 12.70 -7.66 -9.45
C TYR A 210 12.92 -9.10 -9.91
N LEU A 211 13.22 -9.29 -11.20
CA LEU A 211 13.37 -10.61 -11.83
C LEU A 211 14.43 -11.46 -11.13
N GLU A 212 15.55 -10.87 -10.75
CA GLU A 212 16.72 -11.59 -10.22
C GLU A 212 16.86 -11.50 -8.71
N SER A 213 16.44 -10.37 -8.11
CA SER A 213 16.68 -10.09 -6.68
C SER A 213 15.62 -10.62 -5.74
N GLY A 214 14.45 -10.99 -6.29
CA GLY A 214 13.29 -11.42 -5.51
C GLY A 214 12.69 -10.31 -4.67
N SER A 215 11.40 -10.41 -4.43
CA SER A 215 10.64 -9.48 -3.58
C SER A 215 9.73 -10.25 -2.63
N SER A 216 9.21 -9.62 -1.58
CA SER A 216 8.16 -10.22 -0.78
C SER A 216 6.89 -9.37 -0.78
N LEU A 217 5.75 -10.04 -0.85
CA LEU A 217 4.42 -9.45 -0.84
C LEU A 217 3.60 -10.08 0.28
N GLU A 218 3.22 -9.29 1.27
CA GLU A 218 2.29 -9.69 2.32
C GLU A 218 0.95 -8.97 2.10
N LEU A 219 -0.08 -9.73 1.76
CA LEU A 219 -1.43 -9.23 1.54
C LEU A 219 -2.32 -9.53 2.73
N THR A 220 -2.90 -8.52 3.36
CA THR A 220 -3.98 -8.68 4.34
C THR A 220 -5.29 -8.28 3.69
N LEU A 221 -6.20 -9.23 3.54
CA LEU A 221 -7.47 -9.05 2.87
C LEU A 221 -8.63 -9.00 3.86
N GLY A 222 -9.65 -8.20 3.54
CA GLY A 222 -10.85 -8.09 4.34
C GLY A 222 -12.03 -7.55 3.54
N TRP A 223 -13.24 -7.79 4.04
CA TRP A 223 -14.45 -7.20 3.52
C TRP A 223 -14.73 -5.87 4.19
N MET A 224 -14.89 -4.83 3.40
CA MET A 224 -15.29 -3.50 3.83
C MET A 224 -16.58 -3.09 3.13
N SER A 225 -17.48 -2.48 3.87
CA SER A 225 -18.66 -1.81 3.33
C SER A 225 -18.89 -0.53 4.11
N SER A 226 -18.82 0.61 3.45
CA SER A 226 -19.05 1.92 4.08
C SER A 226 -20.41 1.98 4.77
N ARG A 227 -21.45 1.38 4.14
CA ARG A 227 -22.80 1.32 4.68
C ARG A 227 -22.89 0.56 6.01
N PHE A 228 -22.15 -0.53 6.16
CA PHE A 228 -22.25 -1.40 7.33
C PHE A 228 -21.18 -1.10 8.37
N ASN A 229 -19.94 -0.86 7.95
CA ASN A 229 -18.85 -0.54 8.87
C ASN A 229 -18.99 0.85 9.51
N GLY A 230 -19.69 1.79 8.83
CA GLY A 230 -20.06 3.11 9.36
C GLY A 230 -21.45 3.18 9.98
N HIS A 231 -22.18 2.06 10.12
CA HIS A 231 -23.56 2.08 10.62
C HIS A 231 -23.61 2.55 12.09
N PRO A 232 -24.61 3.39 12.50
CA PRO A 232 -24.72 3.88 13.88
C PRO A 232 -24.84 2.77 14.92
N SER A 233 -25.60 1.70 14.60
CA SER A 233 -25.77 0.57 15.51
C SER A 233 -24.52 -0.31 15.56
N ARG A 234 -23.96 -0.46 16.76
CA ARG A 234 -22.83 -1.35 17.04
C ARG A 234 -23.14 -2.83 16.73
N THR A 235 -24.37 -3.26 16.93
CA THR A 235 -24.82 -4.62 16.62
C THR A 235 -24.73 -4.90 15.13
N VAL A 236 -25.18 -3.95 14.28
CA VAL A 236 -25.09 -4.06 12.82
C VAL A 236 -23.63 -4.10 12.38
N ARG A 237 -22.76 -3.25 12.92
CA ARG A 237 -21.32 -3.26 12.61
C ARG A 237 -20.67 -4.60 12.97
N ARG A 238 -20.96 -5.14 14.16
CA ARG A 238 -20.40 -6.42 14.59
C ARG A 238 -20.90 -7.60 13.76
N PHE A 239 -22.19 -7.58 13.41
CA PHE A 239 -22.75 -8.58 12.50
C PHE A 239 -22.08 -8.53 11.12
N ALA A 240 -21.93 -7.32 10.56
CA ALA A 240 -21.25 -7.14 9.28
C ALA A 240 -19.78 -7.57 9.33
N ALA A 241 -19.09 -7.30 10.43
CA ALA A 241 -17.71 -7.74 10.65
C ALA A 241 -17.60 -9.27 10.67
N LEU A 242 -18.50 -9.93 11.39
CA LEU A 242 -18.56 -11.40 11.46
C LEU A 242 -18.91 -11.99 10.09
N ALA A 243 -19.93 -11.46 9.41
CA ALA A 243 -20.33 -11.91 8.08
C ALA A 243 -19.18 -11.72 7.05
N GLY A 244 -18.53 -10.58 7.04
CA GLY A 244 -17.38 -10.33 6.18
C GLY A 244 -16.21 -11.26 6.50
N TRP A 245 -15.96 -11.56 7.76
CA TRP A 245 -14.93 -12.51 8.18
C TRP A 245 -15.25 -13.94 7.72
N LEU A 246 -16.50 -14.39 7.87
CA LEU A 246 -16.98 -15.68 7.38
C LEU A 246 -16.90 -15.80 5.86
N LEU A 247 -17.31 -14.75 5.13
CA LEU A 247 -17.16 -14.69 3.67
C LEU A 247 -15.72 -14.91 3.22
N GLY A 248 -14.75 -14.44 4.00
CA GLY A 248 -13.33 -14.67 3.71
C GLY A 248 -12.90 -16.15 3.70
N PHE A 249 -13.72 -17.11 4.15
CA PHE A 249 -13.45 -18.54 4.04
C PHE A 249 -13.97 -19.16 2.74
N VAL A 250 -14.87 -18.47 2.05
CA VAL A 250 -15.42 -18.95 0.78
C VAL A 250 -14.33 -18.82 -0.30
N PRO A 251 -14.05 -19.88 -1.09
CA PRO A 251 -13.13 -19.80 -2.22
C PRO A 251 -13.51 -18.65 -3.17
N GLY A 252 -12.52 -17.86 -3.59
CA GLY A 252 -12.74 -16.70 -4.46
C GLY A 252 -13.32 -15.44 -3.77
N SER A 253 -13.57 -15.49 -2.43
CA SER A 253 -14.21 -14.42 -1.67
C SER A 253 -13.36 -13.91 -0.51
N ARG A 254 -12.05 -13.69 -0.74
CA ARG A 254 -11.15 -13.33 0.37
C ARG A 254 -11.32 -11.91 0.90
N GLY A 255 -11.95 -11.02 0.15
CA GLY A 255 -12.17 -9.62 0.53
C GLY A 255 -12.39 -8.72 -0.68
N ASN A 256 -12.78 -7.48 -0.45
CA ASN A 256 -12.87 -6.41 -1.44
C ASN A 256 -11.89 -5.25 -1.17
N TYR A 257 -11.08 -5.40 -0.12
CA TYR A 257 -10.07 -4.45 0.28
C TYR A 257 -8.77 -5.13 0.70
N MET A 258 -7.64 -4.52 0.36
CA MET A 258 -6.32 -5.03 0.70
C MET A 258 -5.49 -4.02 1.49
N THR A 259 -4.61 -4.55 2.31
CA THR A 259 -3.40 -3.88 2.79
C THR A 259 -2.23 -4.73 2.30
N ALA A 260 -1.41 -4.17 1.42
CA ALA A 260 -0.26 -4.82 0.84
C ALA A 260 1.02 -4.23 1.41
N LEU A 261 1.84 -5.04 2.07
CA LEU A 261 3.21 -4.69 2.44
C LEU A 261 4.14 -5.38 1.44
N ILE A 262 4.87 -4.56 0.68
CA ILE A 262 5.78 -4.99 -0.37
C ILE A 262 7.20 -4.66 0.10
N VAL A 263 8.05 -5.66 0.22
CA VAL A 263 9.47 -5.46 0.42
C VAL A 263 10.16 -5.66 -0.92
N PRO A 264 10.71 -4.57 -1.52
CA PRO A 264 11.42 -4.65 -2.79
C PRO A 264 12.60 -5.62 -2.76
N GLY A 265 12.99 -6.10 -3.93
CA GLY A 265 14.28 -6.76 -4.12
C GLY A 265 15.45 -5.78 -3.93
N ARG A 266 16.68 -6.29 -4.04
CA ARG A 266 17.88 -5.46 -3.86
C ARG A 266 18.14 -4.53 -5.05
N ASP A 267 17.73 -4.96 -6.24
CA ASP A 267 17.91 -4.19 -7.46
C ASP A 267 16.75 -3.21 -7.58
N LEU A 268 17.05 -1.93 -7.40
CA LEU A 268 16.04 -0.87 -7.59
C LEU A 268 15.82 -0.66 -9.09
N PRO A 269 14.57 -0.37 -9.50
CA PRO A 269 14.31 0.08 -10.85
C PRO A 269 15.16 1.32 -11.17
N PRO A 270 15.71 1.43 -12.40
CA PRO A 270 16.44 2.61 -12.79
C PRO A 270 15.56 3.86 -12.73
N ASP A 271 16.20 5.01 -12.53
CA ASP A 271 15.50 6.28 -12.68
C ASP A 271 14.97 6.39 -14.12
N PRO A 272 13.75 6.90 -14.32
CA PRO A 272 13.22 7.10 -15.65
C PRO A 272 14.11 8.11 -16.39
N GLU A 273 14.46 7.77 -17.62
CA GLU A 273 15.17 8.72 -18.46
C GLU A 273 14.35 10.03 -18.61
N PRO A 274 14.99 11.19 -18.58
CA PRO A 274 14.30 12.44 -18.83
C PRO A 274 13.75 12.43 -20.28
N PHE A 275 12.43 12.53 -20.42
CA PHE A 275 11.77 12.73 -21.71
C PHE A 275 11.95 14.16 -22.19
#